data_16cfb89209c8758694e2361271d506c9
#
_entry.id   16cfb89209c8758694e2361271d506c9
#
_cell.length_a   1.000
_cell.length_b   1.000
_cell.length_c   1.000
_cell.angle_alpha   90.00
_cell.angle_beta   90.00
_cell.angle_gamma   90.00
#
_symmetry.space_group_name_H-M   'P 1'
#
loop_
_entity.id
_entity.type
_entity.pdbx_description
1 polymer ?
#
loop_
_entity_poly.entity_id
_entity_poly.type
_entity_poly.pdbx_seq_one_letter_code
_entity_poly.pdbx_strand_id
1 'polypeptide(L)'
;MILHSLRVTHWRNLLNPTEVGPFADGLNVIHAPNGTGKSSLFEAMRRTLFDAHLVTGKEIEAVRPWGRSLAPQVMVEFSQSGVRCRIEKTFLDSANARLLRFEDGQFMPLADGRNADSKLREILSV
;
A
#
# COMPACT_ATOMS: atom_id res chain seq x y z
N MET A 1 -4.54 -12.94 6.72
CA MET A 1 -3.70 -11.72 6.76
C MET A 1 -4.17 -10.78 7.85
N ILE A 2 -3.24 -10.20 8.57
CA ILE A 2 -3.52 -9.20 9.58
C ILE A 2 -2.92 -7.88 9.12
N LEU A 3 -3.76 -6.85 8.99
CA LEU A 3 -3.30 -5.51 8.62
C LEU A 3 -2.82 -4.76 9.88
N HIS A 4 -1.63 -4.19 9.84
CA HIS A 4 -1.06 -3.41 10.95
C HIS A 4 -1.15 -1.90 10.73
N SER A 5 -0.75 -1.42 9.55
CA SER A 5 -0.85 0.00 9.23
C SER A 5 -0.88 0.25 7.73
N LEU A 6 -1.33 1.43 7.37
CA LEU A 6 -1.48 1.87 5.99
C LEU A 6 -1.08 3.33 5.90
N ARG A 7 -0.25 3.69 4.91
CA ARG A 7 0.12 5.06 4.62
C ARG A 7 -0.07 5.33 3.13
N VAL A 8 -0.81 6.38 2.81
CA VAL A 8 -1.17 6.72 1.44
C VAL A 8 -0.81 8.18 1.17
N THR A 9 -0.18 8.44 0.04
CA THR A 9 0.23 9.77 -0.38
C THR A 9 -0.10 9.96 -1.86
N HIS A 10 -0.62 11.13 -2.23
CA HIS A 10 -0.94 11.48 -3.61
C HIS A 10 -1.92 10.50 -4.27
N TRP A 11 -2.96 10.13 -3.54
CA TRP A 11 -3.99 9.22 -4.03
C TRP A 11 -5.33 9.93 -4.05
N ARG A 12 -5.84 10.26 -5.25
CA ARG A 12 -7.07 11.02 -5.44
C ARG A 12 -7.04 12.33 -4.63
N ASN A 13 -7.91 12.51 -3.65
CA ASN A 13 -7.95 13.71 -2.80
C ASN A 13 -6.96 13.68 -1.63
N LEU A 14 -6.19 12.62 -1.47
CA LEU A 14 -5.20 12.50 -0.41
C LEU A 14 -3.86 13.08 -0.89
N LEU A 15 -3.69 14.39 -0.77
CA LEU A 15 -2.50 15.10 -1.23
C LEU A 15 -1.33 14.97 -0.26
N ASN A 16 -1.61 14.97 1.04
CA ASN A 16 -0.59 14.83 2.08
C ASN A 16 -0.54 13.38 2.55
N PRO A 17 0.59 12.93 3.10
CA PRO A 17 0.65 11.58 3.67
C PRO A 17 -0.47 11.36 4.67
N THR A 18 -1.27 10.33 4.44
CA THR A 18 -2.36 9.93 5.32
C THR A 18 -2.05 8.56 5.88
N GLU A 19 -1.97 8.46 7.20
CA GLU A 19 -1.58 7.24 7.88
C GLU A 19 -2.74 6.73 8.74
N VAL A 20 -2.99 5.43 8.66
CA VAL A 20 -4.01 4.75 9.44
C VAL A 20 -3.35 3.58 10.15
N GLY A 21 -3.61 3.46 11.45
CA GLY A 21 -2.98 2.46 12.30
C GLY A 21 -2.02 3.12 13.29
N PRO A 22 -1.28 2.31 14.08
CA PRO A 22 -1.30 0.85 14.06
C PRO A 22 -2.66 0.28 14.51
N PHE A 23 -3.09 -0.78 13.86
CA PHE A 23 -4.33 -1.45 14.22
C PHE A 23 -4.10 -2.46 15.35
N ALA A 24 -5.06 -2.56 16.25
CA ALA A 24 -5.07 -3.59 17.27
C ALA A 24 -5.51 -4.93 16.68
N ASP A 25 -5.20 -6.02 17.35
CA ASP A 25 -5.74 -7.33 17.00
C ASP A 25 -7.26 -7.34 17.20
N GLY A 26 -7.96 -8.10 16.35
CA GLY A 26 -9.40 -8.20 16.39
C GLY A 26 -10.09 -7.23 15.46
N LEU A 27 -11.29 -6.78 15.82
CA LEU A 27 -12.08 -5.90 14.99
C LEU A 27 -11.62 -4.44 15.10
N ASN A 28 -11.23 -3.87 13.96
CA ASN A 28 -10.91 -2.46 13.85
C ASN A 28 -11.94 -1.80 12.94
N VAL A 29 -12.44 -0.64 13.36
CA VAL A 29 -13.44 0.12 12.61
C VAL A 29 -12.87 1.47 12.25
N ILE A 30 -12.87 1.78 10.94
CA ILE A 30 -12.43 3.08 10.43
C ILE A 30 -13.68 3.94 10.25
N HIS A 31 -13.82 4.97 11.08
CA HIS A 31 -14.91 5.92 11.00
C HIS A 31 -14.43 7.21 10.35
N ALA A 32 -15.11 7.61 9.27
CA ALA A 32 -14.88 8.90 8.64
C ALA A 32 -16.16 9.34 7.93
N PRO A 33 -16.45 10.65 7.91
CA PRO A 33 -17.54 11.14 7.09
C PRO A 33 -17.31 10.78 5.61
N ASN A 34 -18.39 10.58 4.86
CA ASN A 34 -18.30 10.36 3.42
C ASN A 34 -17.55 11.53 2.78
N GLY A 35 -16.67 11.23 1.83
CA GLY A 35 -15.88 12.24 1.14
C GLY A 35 -14.54 12.59 1.78
N THR A 36 -14.18 11.96 2.91
CA THR A 36 -12.88 12.21 3.58
C THR A 36 -11.77 11.28 3.11
N GLY A 37 -11.98 10.52 2.04
CA GLY A 37 -10.95 9.65 1.48
C GLY A 37 -10.97 8.22 2.01
N LYS A 38 -11.98 7.83 2.75
CA LYS A 38 -12.11 6.46 3.30
C LYS A 38 -12.07 5.39 2.21
N SER A 39 -12.85 5.57 1.13
CA SER A 39 -12.86 4.65 -0.01
C SER A 39 -11.51 4.64 -0.73
N SER A 40 -10.85 5.80 -0.80
CA SER A 40 -9.52 5.91 -1.39
C SER A 40 -8.47 5.13 -0.60
N LEU A 41 -8.56 5.13 0.72
CA LEU A 41 -7.66 4.35 1.57
C LEU A 41 -7.81 2.84 1.31
N PHE A 42 -9.04 2.34 1.21
CA PHE A 42 -9.28 0.93 0.92
C PHE A 42 -8.84 0.55 -0.50
N GLU A 43 -9.09 1.42 -1.47
CA GLU A 43 -8.63 1.21 -2.85
C GLU A 43 -7.11 1.15 -2.91
N ALA A 44 -6.43 2.08 -2.25
CA ALA A 44 -4.97 2.13 -2.22
C ALA A 44 -4.37 0.86 -1.61
N MET A 45 -4.93 0.38 -0.53
CA MET A 45 -4.51 -0.86 0.12
C MET A 45 -4.67 -2.05 -0.83
N ARG A 46 -5.85 -2.20 -1.44
CA ARG A 46 -6.14 -3.30 -2.35
C ARG A 46 -5.19 -3.31 -3.55
N ARG A 47 -4.99 -2.16 -4.18
CA ARG A 47 -4.10 -2.07 -5.34
C ARG A 47 -2.63 -2.35 -4.97
N THR A 48 -2.20 -1.88 -3.79
CA THR A 48 -0.82 -2.12 -3.34
C THR A 48 -0.56 -3.59 -3.06
N LEU A 49 -1.54 -4.31 -2.53
CA LEU A 49 -1.40 -5.73 -2.25
C LEU A 49 -1.51 -6.61 -3.50
N PHE A 50 -2.32 -6.23 -4.48
CA PHE A 50 -2.68 -7.12 -5.58
C PHE A 50 -2.27 -6.66 -6.97
N ASP A 51 -1.99 -5.37 -7.19
CA ASP A 51 -1.54 -4.86 -8.49
C ASP A 51 -0.01 -4.81 -8.54
N ALA A 52 0.58 -5.07 -9.71
CA ALA A 52 2.01 -4.85 -9.91
C ALA A 52 2.31 -3.35 -9.86
N HIS A 53 3.52 -2.96 -9.41
CA HIS A 53 3.90 -1.55 -9.38
C HIS A 53 3.98 -0.91 -10.76
N LEU A 54 4.16 -1.72 -11.81
CA LEU A 54 4.23 -1.25 -13.20
C LEU A 54 2.86 -1.18 -13.89
N VAL A 55 1.77 -1.34 -13.14
CA VAL A 55 0.43 -1.26 -13.70
C VAL A 55 0.19 0.08 -14.41
N THR A 56 -0.44 0.03 -15.57
CA THR A 56 -0.77 1.21 -16.38
C THR A 56 -2.22 1.14 -16.83
N GLY A 57 -2.72 2.22 -17.40
CA GLY A 57 -4.07 2.29 -17.94
C GLY A 57 -4.95 3.30 -17.22
N LYS A 58 -6.19 3.41 -17.67
CA LYS A 58 -7.11 4.44 -17.21
C LYS A 58 -7.45 4.34 -15.72
N GLU A 59 -7.56 3.12 -15.21
CA GLU A 59 -7.95 2.92 -13.82
C GLU A 59 -6.90 3.42 -12.85
N ILE A 60 -5.62 3.10 -13.08
CA ILE A 60 -4.56 3.57 -12.21
C ILE A 60 -4.24 5.06 -12.44
N GLU A 61 -4.34 5.55 -13.68
CA GLU A 61 -4.20 6.97 -13.96
C GLU A 61 -5.26 7.81 -13.22
N ALA A 62 -6.45 7.28 -13.05
CA ALA A 62 -7.53 7.96 -12.35
C ALA A 62 -7.25 8.17 -10.86
N VAL A 63 -6.26 7.49 -10.26
CA VAL A 63 -5.93 7.70 -8.84
C VAL A 63 -4.99 8.89 -8.63
N ARG A 64 -4.39 9.45 -9.67
CA ARG A 64 -3.60 10.67 -9.53
C ARG A 64 -4.45 11.79 -8.94
N PRO A 65 -3.88 12.62 -8.04
CA PRO A 65 -4.59 13.81 -7.58
C PRO A 65 -5.01 14.67 -8.77
N TRP A 66 -6.27 15.08 -8.79
CA TRP A 66 -6.84 15.83 -9.91
C TRP A 66 -6.08 17.12 -10.16
N GLY A 67 -5.69 17.35 -11.43
CA GLY A 67 -4.93 18.53 -11.84
C GLY A 67 -3.47 18.53 -11.41
N ARG A 68 -2.96 17.41 -10.94
CA ARG A 68 -1.58 17.28 -10.44
C ARG A 68 -0.86 16.11 -11.10
N SER A 69 0.46 16.27 -11.33
CA SER A 69 1.32 15.21 -11.88
C SER A 69 2.11 14.52 -10.77
N LEU A 70 1.45 14.18 -9.67
CA LEU A 70 2.07 13.53 -8.52
C LEU A 70 1.89 12.02 -8.60
N ALA A 71 2.94 11.29 -8.29
CA ALA A 71 2.90 9.84 -8.30
C ALA A 71 2.26 9.30 -7.01
N PRO A 72 1.27 8.39 -7.12
CA PRO A 72 0.70 7.74 -5.95
C PRO A 72 1.73 6.87 -5.23
N GLN A 73 1.79 7.00 -3.91
CA GLN A 73 2.70 6.21 -3.05
C GLN A 73 1.91 5.58 -1.92
N VAL A 74 2.12 4.30 -1.69
CA VAL A 74 1.39 3.54 -0.67
C VAL A 74 2.33 2.63 0.08
N MET A 75 2.16 2.57 1.40
CA MET A 75 2.84 1.62 2.26
C MET A 75 1.79 0.82 3.03
N VAL A 76 1.95 -0.51 3.07
CA VAL A 76 1.09 -1.40 3.86
C VAL A 76 1.98 -2.28 4.73
N GLU A 77 1.73 -2.28 6.03
CA GLU A 77 2.33 -3.24 6.96
C GLU A 77 1.29 -4.30 7.30
N PHE A 78 1.67 -5.55 7.16
CA PHE A 78 0.78 -6.69 7.39
C PHE A 78 1.55 -7.89 7.91
N SER A 79 0.80 -8.87 8.46
CA SER A 79 1.34 -10.18 8.79
C SER A 79 0.56 -11.25 8.03
N GLN A 80 1.29 -12.24 7.51
CA GLN A 80 0.72 -13.41 6.86
C GLN A 80 1.47 -14.64 7.33
N SER A 81 0.74 -15.63 7.84
CA SER A 81 1.32 -16.88 8.35
C SER A 81 2.46 -16.65 9.37
N GLY A 82 2.26 -15.69 10.27
CA GLY A 82 3.22 -15.35 11.31
C GLY A 82 4.40 -14.48 10.88
N VAL A 83 4.46 -14.09 9.62
CA VAL A 83 5.54 -13.23 9.09
C VAL A 83 5.02 -11.81 8.92
N ARG A 84 5.70 -10.85 9.56
CA ARG A 84 5.36 -9.43 9.43
C ARG A 84 6.17 -8.78 8.32
N CYS A 85 5.47 -8.14 7.39
CA CYS A 85 6.05 -7.52 6.22
C CYS A 85 5.59 -6.09 6.04
N ARG A 86 6.36 -5.33 5.26
CA ARG A 86 5.99 -4.01 4.76
C ARG A 86 6.18 -4.00 3.27
N ILE A 87 5.16 -3.61 2.54
CA ILE A 87 5.25 -3.36 1.10
C ILE A 87 5.08 -1.86 0.83
N GLU A 88 6.02 -1.30 0.07
CA GLU A 88 5.99 0.09 -0.36
C GLU A 88 5.93 0.10 -1.87
N LYS A 89 4.97 0.80 -2.45
CA LYS A 89 4.85 0.93 -3.90
C LYS A 89 4.65 2.39 -4.29
N THR A 90 5.33 2.78 -5.36
CA THR A 90 5.09 4.03 -6.08
C THR A 90 4.57 3.64 -7.45
N PHE A 91 3.43 4.20 -7.84
CA PHE A 91 2.79 3.90 -9.11
C PHE A 91 3.03 5.03 -10.11
N LEU A 92 3.02 4.68 -11.40
CA LEU A 92 3.06 5.58 -12.55
C LEU A 92 4.44 6.21 -12.77
N ASP A 93 4.74 7.34 -12.14
CA ASP A 93 6.01 8.01 -12.35
C ASP A 93 7.07 7.45 -11.41
N SER A 94 8.25 7.11 -11.93
CA SER A 94 9.32 6.49 -11.16
C SER A 94 8.81 5.27 -10.38
N ALA A 95 7.98 4.46 -11.05
CA ALA A 95 7.33 3.32 -10.43
C ALA A 95 8.35 2.38 -9.78
N ASN A 96 8.06 1.98 -8.56
CA ASN A 96 8.93 1.12 -7.76
C ASN A 96 8.12 0.30 -6.77
N ALA A 97 8.70 -0.81 -6.35
CA ALA A 97 8.16 -1.63 -5.28
C ALA A 97 9.29 -2.09 -4.38
N ARG A 98 9.02 -2.13 -3.08
CA ARG A 98 9.99 -2.57 -2.10
C ARG A 98 9.29 -3.39 -1.03
N LEU A 99 9.74 -4.62 -0.84
CA LEU A 99 9.21 -5.51 0.19
C LEU A 99 10.25 -5.68 1.29
N LEU A 100 9.81 -5.50 2.54
CA LEU A 100 10.66 -5.64 3.72
C LEU A 100 10.03 -6.66 4.66
N ARG A 101 10.87 -7.36 5.40
CA ARG A 101 10.46 -8.32 6.42
C ARG A 101 10.93 -7.82 7.78
N PHE A 102 10.07 -7.92 8.79
CA PHE A 102 10.43 -7.55 10.16
C PHE A 102 11.26 -8.66 10.80
N GLU A 103 12.50 -8.33 11.15
CA GLU A 103 13.44 -9.25 11.81
C GLU A 103 14.26 -8.49 12.85
N ASP A 104 14.42 -9.07 14.01
CA ASP A 104 15.28 -8.53 15.08
C ASP A 104 14.97 -7.05 15.42
N GLY A 105 13.69 -6.72 15.49
CA GLY A 105 13.23 -5.38 15.87
C GLY A 105 13.26 -4.33 14.77
N GLN A 106 13.54 -4.70 13.53
CA GLN A 106 13.58 -3.76 12.41
C GLN A 106 13.12 -4.39 11.10
N PHE A 107 12.72 -3.54 10.15
CA PHE A 107 12.39 -4.00 8.80
C PHE A 107 13.65 -4.13 7.96
N MET A 108 13.85 -5.31 7.38
CA MET A 108 14.99 -5.64 6.54
C MET A 108 14.55 -5.81 5.09
N PRO A 109 15.29 -5.25 4.11
CA PRO A 109 14.95 -5.44 2.70
C PRO A 109 14.90 -6.92 2.31
N LEU A 110 13.82 -7.32 1.64
CA LEU A 110 13.62 -8.68 1.15
C LEU A 110 13.67 -8.75 -0.37
N ALA A 111 13.04 -7.80 -1.06
CA ALA A 111 13.01 -7.76 -2.52
C ALA A 111 12.67 -6.35 -3.01
N ASP A 112 13.06 -6.03 -4.25
CA ASP A 112 12.77 -4.77 -4.92
C ASP A 112 12.18 -5.02 -6.30
N GLY A 113 11.45 -4.02 -6.82
CA GLY A 113 10.94 -4.00 -8.20
C GLY A 113 10.04 -5.19 -8.48
N ARG A 114 10.23 -5.82 -9.63
CA ARG A 114 9.42 -6.98 -10.03
C ARG A 114 9.56 -8.15 -9.08
N ASN A 115 10.71 -8.30 -8.46
CA ASN A 115 10.94 -9.35 -7.47
C ASN A 115 10.08 -9.10 -6.21
N ALA A 116 9.89 -7.84 -5.83
CA ALA A 116 9.00 -7.48 -4.72
C ALA A 116 7.56 -7.87 -5.05
N ASP A 117 7.08 -7.55 -6.25
CA ASP A 117 5.72 -7.93 -6.70
C ASP A 117 5.54 -9.44 -6.68
N SER A 118 6.51 -10.18 -7.22
CA SER A 118 6.46 -11.64 -7.28
C SER A 118 6.49 -12.27 -5.89
N LYS A 119 7.34 -11.78 -5.02
CA LYS A 119 7.46 -12.29 -3.65
C LYS A 119 6.22 -11.98 -2.82
N LEU A 120 5.65 -10.79 -2.99
CA LEU A 120 4.41 -10.42 -2.33
C LEU A 120 3.26 -11.35 -2.75
N ARG A 121 3.15 -11.61 -4.04
CA ARG A 121 2.15 -12.52 -4.58
C ARG A 121 2.28 -13.93 -4.00
N GLU A 122 3.50 -14.40 -3.88
CA GLU A 122 3.83 -15.68 -3.26
C GLU A 122 3.42 -15.71 -1.79
N ILE A 123 3.75 -14.67 -1.02
CA ILE A 123 3.40 -14.56 0.40
C ILE A 123 1.87 -14.55 0.59
N LEU A 124 1.15 -13.82 -0.25
CA LEU A 124 -0.31 -13.74 -0.18
C LEU A 124 -1.02 -14.93 -0.84
N SER A 125 -0.29 -15.80 -1.50
CA SER A 125 -0.83 -16.99 -2.18
C SER A 125 -1.87 -16.66 -3.26
N VAL A 126 -1.58 -15.67 -4.08
CA VAL A 126 -2.46 -15.25 -5.18
C VAL A 126 -1.85 -15.57 -6.54
#